data_4656168cf55bf36609b43117696b28d9
#
_entry.id   4656168cf55bf36609b43117696b28d9
#
_cell.length_a   1.000
_cell.length_b   1.000
_cell.length_c   1.000
_cell.angle_alpha   90.00
_cell.angle_beta   90.00
_cell.angle_gamma   90.00
#
_symmetry.space_group_name_H-M   'P 1'
#
loop_
_entity.id
_entity.type
_entity.pdbx_description
1 polymer ?
#
loop_
_entity_poly.entity_id
_entity_poly.type
_entity_poly.pdbx_seq_one_letter_code
_entity_poly.pdbx_strand_id
1 'polypeptide(L)'
;MAKPPFPWIGSKEKIAPYILQLFPPKLTQYVEPFGGSGAVLLALPPDPNRLDIYNDLDAELVNLFSCIKECSNVLLRELKFLPIHGRKLFEYYRDFVAHKEVYFQNVQAEIECLGDRSCFTEEQAGELLPNFQERLALYDVKRAAAYYLAIRGSFSGTINSFGVKGLDVERFLKLFPPVSARLKDVPLENKNALQLIRERDKKGSLIYADPPYVKTERLYRVAGKLGRFRRFHVRLWQVLTGRDSYVVLSYNDCPFIRKLYQDWYILSFQRSNPLSQKKGSSFGELIITNYDPRPYMTSQMNLFDEPLGEWELKLVHIPNHPPRRKTA
;
A
#
# COMPACT_ATOMS: atom_id res chain seq x y z
N MET A 1 -7.04 -13.81 -9.15
CA MET A 1 -6.65 -12.81 -8.14
C MET A 1 -5.90 -11.67 -8.80
N ALA A 2 -6.18 -10.42 -8.43
CA ALA A 2 -5.41 -9.28 -8.91
C ALA A 2 -4.03 -9.24 -8.25
N LYS A 3 -3.02 -8.72 -8.97
CA LYS A 3 -1.66 -8.56 -8.46
C LYS A 3 -1.31 -7.09 -8.32
N PRO A 4 -0.41 -6.71 -7.40
CA PRO A 4 0.08 -5.34 -7.32
C PRO A 4 0.58 -4.84 -8.68
N PRO A 5 0.20 -3.63 -9.13
CA PRO A 5 0.56 -3.13 -10.45
C PRO A 5 2.00 -2.59 -10.54
N PHE A 6 2.71 -2.53 -9.42
CA PHE A 6 4.09 -2.04 -9.31
C PHE A 6 4.87 -2.78 -8.23
N PRO A 7 6.21 -2.82 -8.32
CA PRO A 7 7.05 -3.34 -7.25
C PRO A 7 6.98 -2.40 -6.04
N TRP A 8 6.89 -2.97 -4.85
CA TRP A 8 6.87 -2.21 -3.61
C TRP A 8 7.74 -2.87 -2.56
N ILE A 9 8.53 -2.04 -1.85
CA ILE A 9 9.38 -2.57 -0.79
C ILE A 9 8.51 -3.17 0.32
N GLY A 10 8.86 -4.37 0.75
CA GLY A 10 8.05 -5.08 1.76
C GLY A 10 6.76 -5.70 1.25
N SER A 11 6.46 -5.64 -0.07
CA SER A 11 5.24 -6.26 -0.63
C SER A 11 5.05 -7.70 -0.17
N LYS A 12 3.82 -8.02 0.19
CA LYS A 12 3.40 -9.34 0.67
C LYS A 12 2.84 -10.23 -0.44
N GLU A 13 3.04 -9.87 -1.73
CA GLU A 13 2.47 -10.59 -2.88
C GLU A 13 2.71 -12.10 -2.81
N LYS A 14 3.94 -12.52 -2.49
CA LYS A 14 4.32 -13.94 -2.44
C LYS A 14 3.73 -14.69 -1.24
N ILE A 15 3.47 -13.99 -0.14
CA ILE A 15 3.01 -14.60 1.11
C ILE A 15 1.54 -14.31 1.42
N ALA A 16 0.88 -13.49 0.59
CA ALA A 16 -0.54 -13.20 0.75
C ALA A 16 -1.42 -14.47 0.85
N PRO A 17 -1.22 -15.53 0.06
CA PRO A 17 -1.99 -16.77 0.21
C PRO A 17 -1.88 -17.39 1.60
N TYR A 18 -0.71 -17.35 2.22
CA TYR A 18 -0.48 -17.88 3.58
C TYR A 18 -1.12 -16.98 4.65
N ILE A 19 -1.08 -15.66 4.46
CA ILE A 19 -1.75 -14.69 5.34
C ILE A 19 -3.26 -14.90 5.31
N LEU A 20 -3.83 -15.08 4.11
CA LEU A 20 -5.28 -15.27 3.93
C LEU A 20 -5.80 -16.54 4.62
N GLN A 21 -4.99 -17.60 4.73
CA GLN A 21 -5.36 -18.83 5.45
C GLN A 21 -5.60 -18.60 6.96
N LEU A 22 -5.09 -17.52 7.51
CA LEU A 22 -5.30 -17.18 8.92
C LEU A 22 -6.60 -16.41 9.16
N PHE A 23 -7.26 -15.96 8.10
CA PHE A 23 -8.45 -15.11 8.25
C PHE A 23 -9.66 -15.93 8.68
N PRO A 24 -10.41 -15.45 9.69
CA PRO A 24 -11.69 -16.06 10.03
C PRO A 24 -12.67 -16.02 8.86
N PRO A 25 -13.50 -17.05 8.70
CA PRO A 25 -14.58 -17.00 7.72
C PRO A 25 -15.65 -15.97 8.12
N LYS A 26 -16.41 -15.48 7.17
CA LYS A 26 -17.58 -14.59 7.39
C LYS A 26 -17.22 -13.26 8.06
N LEU A 27 -16.20 -12.60 7.52
CA LEU A 27 -15.85 -11.23 7.92
C LEU A 27 -16.88 -10.25 7.35
N THR A 28 -17.31 -9.27 8.15
CA THR A 28 -18.17 -8.17 7.70
C THR A 28 -17.37 -6.96 7.21
N GLN A 29 -16.10 -6.90 7.59
CA GLN A 29 -15.19 -5.82 7.20
C GLN A 29 -13.74 -6.32 7.19
N TYR A 30 -12.98 -5.85 6.21
CA TYR A 30 -11.53 -5.98 6.13
C TYR A 30 -10.91 -4.59 6.06
N VAL A 31 -9.88 -4.33 6.84
CA VAL A 31 -9.19 -3.04 6.89
C VAL A 31 -7.69 -3.25 6.75
N GLU A 32 -7.07 -2.57 5.80
CA GLU A 32 -5.62 -2.55 5.58
C GLU A 32 -5.07 -1.14 5.85
N PRO A 33 -4.68 -0.81 7.13
CA PRO A 33 -4.28 0.54 7.54
C PRO A 33 -2.94 0.99 6.96
N PHE A 34 -2.09 0.04 6.55
CA PHE A 34 -0.78 0.24 5.94
C PHE A 34 -0.77 -0.48 4.59
N GLY A 35 -1.48 0.08 3.62
CA GLY A 35 -1.82 -0.62 2.38
C GLY A 35 -0.64 -0.91 1.47
N GLY A 36 0.30 0.02 1.34
CA GLY A 36 1.44 -0.15 0.44
C GLY A 36 1.00 -0.58 -0.95
N SER A 37 1.51 -1.68 -1.45
CA SER A 37 1.10 -2.23 -2.77
C SER A 37 -0.30 -2.86 -2.81
N GLY A 38 -1.01 -2.91 -1.69
CA GLY A 38 -2.33 -3.57 -1.58
C GLY A 38 -2.28 -5.08 -1.79
N ALA A 39 -1.14 -5.71 -1.58
CA ALA A 39 -0.92 -7.10 -1.99
C ALA A 39 -1.90 -8.08 -1.34
N VAL A 40 -2.23 -7.91 -0.07
CA VAL A 40 -3.17 -8.79 0.64
C VAL A 40 -4.61 -8.48 0.27
N LEU A 41 -4.98 -7.20 0.19
CA LEU A 41 -6.29 -6.77 -0.31
C LEU A 41 -6.58 -7.28 -1.72
N LEU A 42 -5.61 -7.16 -2.63
CA LEU A 42 -5.77 -7.57 -4.03
C LEU A 42 -5.85 -9.10 -4.19
N ALA A 43 -5.19 -9.84 -3.29
CA ALA A 43 -5.26 -11.29 -3.24
C ALA A 43 -6.52 -11.81 -2.53
N LEU A 44 -7.12 -11.01 -1.63
CA LEU A 44 -8.35 -11.36 -0.93
C LEU A 44 -9.53 -11.37 -1.92
N PRO A 45 -10.25 -12.51 -2.10
CA PRO A 45 -11.42 -12.56 -2.96
C PRO A 45 -12.46 -11.50 -2.54
N PRO A 46 -13.11 -10.81 -3.49
CA PRO A 46 -14.20 -9.89 -3.17
C PRO A 46 -15.39 -10.64 -2.57
N ASP A 47 -16.05 -10.02 -1.61
CA ASP A 47 -17.26 -10.55 -0.98
C ASP A 47 -18.29 -9.41 -0.88
N PRO A 48 -19.49 -9.53 -1.47
CA PRO A 48 -20.49 -8.46 -1.45
C PRO A 48 -21.02 -8.15 -0.04
N ASN A 49 -20.82 -9.06 0.92
CA ASN A 49 -21.24 -8.88 2.32
C ASN A 49 -20.12 -8.30 3.20
N ARG A 50 -18.93 -8.02 2.63
CA ARG A 50 -17.78 -7.51 3.36
C ARG A 50 -17.35 -6.15 2.81
N LEU A 51 -17.23 -5.16 3.68
CA LEU A 51 -16.64 -3.87 3.36
C LEU A 51 -15.10 -3.99 3.42
N ASP A 52 -14.43 -3.93 2.27
CA ASP A 52 -12.96 -3.89 2.21
C ASP A 52 -12.48 -2.43 2.19
N ILE A 53 -11.50 -2.06 3.03
CA ILE A 53 -10.99 -0.70 3.14
C ILE A 53 -9.48 -0.72 2.98
N TYR A 54 -8.98 0.10 2.05
CA TYR A 54 -7.56 0.37 1.86
C TYR A 54 -7.20 1.72 2.45
N ASN A 55 -6.06 1.82 3.11
CA ASN A 55 -5.51 3.09 3.58
C ASN A 55 -4.00 3.11 3.46
N ASP A 56 -3.46 4.25 3.11
CA ASP A 56 -2.03 4.52 3.27
C ASP A 56 -1.79 5.98 3.70
N LEU A 57 -0.69 6.21 4.39
CA LEU A 57 -0.27 7.56 4.79
C LEU A 57 0.38 8.33 3.63
N ASP A 58 0.86 7.64 2.59
CA ASP A 58 1.41 8.24 1.39
C ASP A 58 0.28 8.66 0.44
N ALA A 59 -0.01 9.96 0.42
CA ALA A 59 -1.05 10.52 -0.42
C ALA A 59 -0.83 10.29 -1.92
N GLU A 60 0.43 10.17 -2.37
CA GLU A 60 0.74 9.89 -3.78
C GLU A 60 0.38 8.45 -4.14
N LEU A 61 0.58 7.53 -3.21
CA LEU A 61 0.18 6.14 -3.37
C LEU A 61 -1.34 6.00 -3.43
N VAL A 62 -2.05 6.69 -2.52
CA VAL A 62 -3.53 6.72 -2.53
C VAL A 62 -4.05 7.36 -3.81
N ASN A 63 -3.45 8.48 -4.28
CA ASN A 63 -3.80 9.11 -5.54
C ASN A 63 -3.62 8.15 -6.73
N LEU A 64 -2.49 7.40 -6.78
CA LEU A 64 -2.27 6.40 -7.83
C LEU A 64 -3.35 5.33 -7.85
N PHE A 65 -3.70 4.76 -6.68
CA PHE A 65 -4.78 3.77 -6.59
C PHE A 65 -6.14 4.36 -6.93
N SER A 66 -6.41 5.62 -6.55
CA SER A 66 -7.64 6.33 -6.93
C SER A 66 -7.75 6.51 -8.44
N CYS A 67 -6.66 6.89 -9.11
CA CYS A 67 -6.64 7.00 -10.57
C CYS A 67 -6.78 5.63 -11.26
N ILE A 68 -6.17 4.56 -10.71
CA ILE A 68 -6.39 3.20 -11.23
C ILE A 68 -7.84 2.77 -11.06
N LYS A 69 -8.48 3.12 -9.95
CA LYS A 69 -9.88 2.79 -9.66
C LYS A 69 -10.85 3.57 -10.55
N GLU A 70 -10.76 4.90 -10.57
CA GLU A 70 -11.79 5.79 -11.10
C GLU A 70 -11.57 6.19 -12.58
N CYS A 71 -10.31 6.35 -12.99
CA CYS A 71 -9.96 6.87 -14.33
C CYS A 71 -8.82 6.10 -15.00
N SER A 72 -8.85 4.76 -14.85
CA SER A 72 -7.80 3.87 -15.38
C SER A 72 -7.45 4.12 -16.84
N ASN A 73 -8.46 4.34 -17.70
CA ASN A 73 -8.24 4.58 -19.13
C ASN A 73 -7.49 5.88 -19.40
N VAL A 74 -7.74 6.94 -18.63
CA VAL A 74 -7.05 8.23 -18.76
C VAL A 74 -5.61 8.08 -18.30
N LEU A 75 -5.38 7.43 -17.15
CA LEU A 75 -4.04 7.13 -16.66
C LEU A 75 -3.23 6.26 -17.63
N LEU A 76 -3.85 5.26 -18.24
CA LEU A 76 -3.22 4.41 -19.26
C LEU A 76 -2.82 5.21 -20.51
N ARG A 77 -3.65 6.16 -20.94
CA ARG A 77 -3.30 7.07 -22.05
C ARG A 77 -2.09 7.92 -21.69
N GLU A 78 -2.10 8.54 -20.54
CA GLU A 78 -0.99 9.38 -20.08
C GLU A 78 0.32 8.57 -20.07
N LEU A 79 0.31 7.39 -19.49
CA LEU A 79 1.50 6.51 -19.43
C LEU A 79 2.04 6.07 -20.80
N LYS A 80 1.18 5.95 -21.81
CA LYS A 80 1.62 5.57 -23.16
C LYS A 80 2.45 6.63 -23.86
N PHE A 81 2.24 7.90 -23.54
CA PHE A 81 2.91 9.02 -24.19
C PHE A 81 4.10 9.57 -23.40
N LEU A 82 4.26 9.16 -22.14
CA LEU A 82 5.39 9.61 -21.33
C LEU A 82 6.66 8.81 -21.65
N PRO A 83 7.83 9.47 -21.72
CA PRO A 83 9.10 8.77 -21.81
C PRO A 83 9.34 7.94 -20.53
N ILE A 84 9.78 6.70 -20.71
CA ILE A 84 9.75 5.70 -19.64
C ILE A 84 11.09 5.32 -19.05
N HIS A 85 12.21 5.67 -19.70
CA HIS A 85 13.49 5.17 -19.22
C HIS A 85 14.59 6.22 -19.35
N GLY A 86 15.30 6.42 -18.25
CA GLY A 86 16.46 7.30 -18.14
C GLY A 86 16.59 7.92 -16.75
N ARG A 87 17.83 8.11 -16.30
CA ARG A 87 18.10 8.70 -14.97
C ARG A 87 17.48 10.10 -14.84
N LYS A 88 17.67 10.96 -15.85
CA LYS A 88 17.11 12.34 -15.84
C LYS A 88 15.58 12.35 -15.78
N LEU A 89 14.94 11.40 -16.46
CA LEU A 89 13.47 11.26 -16.42
C LEU A 89 12.98 10.78 -15.08
N PHE A 90 13.68 9.82 -14.48
CA PHE A 90 13.37 9.38 -13.11
C PHE A 90 13.47 10.54 -12.10
N GLU A 91 14.53 11.34 -12.19
CA GLU A 91 14.72 12.52 -11.33
C GLU A 91 13.60 13.55 -11.59
N TYR A 92 13.25 13.82 -12.84
CA TYR A 92 12.13 14.69 -13.19
C TYR A 92 10.80 14.22 -12.61
N TYR A 93 10.44 12.95 -12.78
CA TYR A 93 9.18 12.43 -12.24
C TYR A 93 9.14 12.48 -10.72
N ARG A 94 10.24 12.13 -10.07
CA ARG A 94 10.38 12.24 -8.62
C ARG A 94 10.17 13.67 -8.14
N ASP A 95 10.82 14.62 -8.79
CA ASP A 95 10.79 16.03 -8.44
C ASP A 95 9.41 16.66 -8.76
N PHE A 96 8.79 16.27 -9.88
CA PHE A 96 7.43 16.68 -10.19
C PHE A 96 6.43 16.27 -9.10
N VAL A 97 6.53 15.05 -8.60
CA VAL A 97 5.69 14.56 -7.50
C VAL A 97 5.99 15.30 -6.18
N ALA A 98 7.26 15.64 -5.93
CA ALA A 98 7.68 16.31 -4.70
C ALA A 98 7.24 17.78 -4.63
N HIS A 99 7.07 18.45 -5.77
CA HIS A 99 6.81 19.90 -5.88
C HIS A 99 5.36 20.23 -6.28
N LYS A 100 4.42 19.47 -5.78
CA LYS A 100 2.98 19.63 -6.03
C LYS A 100 2.50 21.08 -5.85
N GLU A 101 2.85 21.70 -4.73
CA GLU A 101 2.38 23.05 -4.39
C GLU A 101 2.91 24.09 -5.38
N VAL A 102 4.17 23.96 -5.80
CA VAL A 102 4.79 24.85 -6.79
C VAL A 102 4.09 24.75 -8.14
N TYR A 103 3.71 23.52 -8.56
CA TYR A 103 2.98 23.34 -9.80
C TYR A 103 1.63 24.09 -9.79
N PHE A 104 0.85 23.93 -8.72
CA PHE A 104 -0.43 24.62 -8.59
C PHE A 104 -0.27 26.15 -8.58
N GLN A 105 0.70 26.67 -7.82
CA GLN A 105 0.99 28.09 -7.76
C GLN A 105 1.38 28.65 -9.13
N ASN A 106 2.20 27.93 -9.90
CA ASN A 106 2.61 28.36 -11.24
C ASN A 106 1.42 28.41 -12.20
N VAL A 107 0.57 27.35 -12.23
CA VAL A 107 -0.60 27.32 -13.11
C VAL A 107 -1.60 28.42 -12.69
N GLN A 108 -1.78 28.66 -11.41
CA GLN A 108 -2.64 29.72 -10.91
C GLN A 108 -2.11 31.11 -11.34
N ALA A 109 -0.81 31.35 -11.21
CA ALA A 109 -0.18 32.58 -11.68
C ALA A 109 -0.33 32.74 -13.21
N GLU A 110 -0.19 31.67 -13.99
CA GLU A 110 -0.44 31.70 -15.44
C GLU A 110 -1.92 32.10 -15.74
N ILE A 111 -2.90 31.58 -15.00
CA ILE A 111 -4.31 31.95 -15.15
C ILE A 111 -4.52 33.42 -14.79
N GLU A 112 -3.89 33.92 -13.74
CA GLU A 112 -3.98 35.33 -13.34
C GLU A 112 -3.40 36.25 -14.40
N CYS A 113 -2.29 35.86 -15.08
CA CYS A 113 -1.70 36.59 -16.19
C CYS A 113 -2.64 36.72 -17.41
N LEU A 114 -3.58 35.77 -17.61
CA LEU A 114 -4.59 35.93 -18.68
C LEU A 114 -5.52 37.11 -18.48
N GLY A 115 -5.64 37.60 -17.23
CA GLY A 115 -6.39 38.83 -16.90
C GLY A 115 -5.68 40.15 -17.26
N ASP A 116 -4.36 40.08 -17.53
CA ASP A 116 -3.57 41.25 -17.89
C ASP A 116 -3.81 41.66 -19.35
N ARG A 117 -4.58 42.74 -19.57
CA ARG A 117 -4.96 43.26 -20.87
C ARG A 117 -3.79 43.85 -21.67
N SER A 118 -2.63 44.04 -21.05
CA SER A 118 -1.41 44.44 -21.76
C SER A 118 -0.73 43.26 -22.47
N CYS A 119 -0.99 42.02 -21.97
CA CYS A 119 -0.39 40.77 -22.49
C CYS A 119 -1.35 40.00 -23.41
N PHE A 120 -2.67 40.00 -23.08
CA PHE A 120 -3.66 39.18 -23.78
C PHE A 120 -4.93 39.96 -24.10
N THR A 121 -5.48 39.74 -25.29
CA THR A 121 -6.85 40.21 -25.62
C THR A 121 -7.86 39.32 -24.88
N GLU A 122 -9.13 39.79 -24.81
CA GLU A 122 -10.21 39.01 -24.19
C GLU A 122 -10.46 37.69 -24.91
N GLU A 123 -10.36 37.69 -26.23
CA GLU A 123 -10.52 36.55 -27.09
C GLU A 123 -9.41 35.52 -26.83
N GLN A 124 -8.13 35.95 -26.83
CA GLN A 124 -6.98 35.09 -26.51
C GLN A 124 -7.05 34.49 -25.11
N ALA A 125 -7.44 35.30 -24.10
CA ALA A 125 -7.61 34.79 -22.75
C ALA A 125 -8.76 33.77 -22.67
N GLY A 126 -9.86 33.97 -23.39
CA GLY A 126 -10.96 33.02 -23.49
C GLY A 126 -10.59 31.71 -24.14
N GLU A 127 -9.73 31.71 -25.17
CA GLU A 127 -9.23 30.51 -25.83
C GLU A 127 -8.24 29.71 -24.96
N LEU A 128 -7.41 30.41 -24.19
CA LEU A 128 -6.35 29.78 -23.38
C LEU A 128 -6.85 29.25 -22.03
N LEU A 129 -7.82 29.91 -21.40
CA LEU A 129 -8.31 29.53 -20.08
C LEU A 129 -8.75 28.07 -19.95
N PRO A 130 -9.50 27.48 -20.90
CA PRO A 130 -9.88 26.07 -20.84
C PRO A 130 -8.68 25.12 -20.77
N ASN A 131 -7.57 25.43 -21.46
CA ASN A 131 -6.36 24.62 -21.44
C ASN A 131 -5.70 24.59 -20.06
N PHE A 132 -5.67 25.74 -19.36
CA PHE A 132 -5.16 25.79 -17.99
C PHE A 132 -6.07 25.07 -17.01
N GLN A 133 -7.39 25.19 -17.18
CA GLN A 133 -8.36 24.46 -16.37
C GLN A 133 -8.26 22.95 -16.57
N GLU A 134 -8.07 22.50 -17.81
CA GLU A 134 -7.82 21.08 -18.12
C GLU A 134 -6.50 20.58 -17.49
N ARG A 135 -5.43 21.39 -17.54
CA ARG A 135 -4.15 21.07 -16.87
C ARG A 135 -4.35 20.86 -15.36
N LEU A 136 -5.15 21.68 -14.71
CA LEU A 136 -5.48 21.51 -13.28
C LEU A 136 -6.35 20.26 -13.04
N ALA A 137 -7.37 20.05 -13.87
CA ALA A 137 -8.29 18.91 -13.73
C ALA A 137 -7.57 17.55 -13.93
N LEU A 138 -6.58 17.50 -14.85
CA LEU A 138 -5.79 16.30 -15.12
C LEU A 138 -4.54 16.17 -14.24
N TYR A 139 -4.32 17.13 -13.33
CA TYR A 139 -3.10 17.13 -12.52
C TYR A 139 -2.92 15.85 -11.72
N ASP A 140 -3.96 15.34 -11.08
CA ASP A 140 -3.89 14.13 -10.28
C ASP A 140 -3.54 12.90 -11.13
N VAL A 141 -4.04 12.81 -12.37
CA VAL A 141 -3.67 11.74 -13.32
C VAL A 141 -2.21 11.86 -13.72
N LYS A 142 -1.72 13.06 -14.04
CA LYS A 142 -0.31 13.31 -14.41
C LYS A 142 0.63 13.00 -13.25
N ARG A 143 0.23 13.38 -12.04
CA ARG A 143 0.96 13.07 -10.81
C ARG A 143 1.00 11.57 -10.54
N ALA A 144 -0.13 10.87 -10.71
CA ALA A 144 -0.20 9.42 -10.59
C ALA A 144 0.69 8.71 -11.63
N ALA A 145 0.70 9.18 -12.88
CA ALA A 145 1.56 8.66 -13.92
C ALA A 145 3.05 8.87 -13.58
N ALA A 146 3.43 10.09 -13.17
CA ALA A 146 4.79 10.40 -12.74
C ALA A 146 5.23 9.55 -11.53
N TYR A 147 4.35 9.40 -10.54
CA TYR A 147 4.62 8.56 -9.37
C TYR A 147 4.80 7.09 -9.72
N TYR A 148 3.93 6.56 -10.59
CA TYR A 148 4.05 5.20 -11.10
C TYR A 148 5.39 4.98 -11.82
N LEU A 149 5.80 5.91 -12.70
CA LEU A 149 7.07 5.84 -13.41
C LEU A 149 8.27 5.98 -12.47
N ALA A 150 8.19 6.83 -11.45
CA ALA A 150 9.21 6.94 -10.41
C ALA A 150 9.36 5.63 -9.62
N ILE A 151 8.26 4.98 -9.22
CA ILE A 151 8.30 3.66 -8.57
C ILE A 151 8.97 2.64 -9.49
N ARG A 152 8.52 2.55 -10.75
CA ARG A 152 9.01 1.56 -11.73
C ARG A 152 10.45 1.80 -12.13
N GLY A 153 10.86 3.05 -12.24
CA GLY A 153 12.23 3.46 -12.56
C GLY A 153 13.20 3.38 -11.39
N SER A 154 12.72 3.05 -10.18
CA SER A 154 13.55 2.98 -8.98
C SER A 154 14.05 1.57 -8.69
N PHE A 155 15.16 1.49 -7.96
CA PHE A 155 15.64 0.22 -7.41
C PHE A 155 14.64 -0.28 -6.34
N SER A 156 14.10 -1.48 -6.54
CA SER A 156 13.15 -2.14 -5.62
C SER A 156 11.90 -1.33 -5.25
N GLY A 157 11.49 -0.35 -6.07
CA GLY A 157 10.29 0.46 -5.81
C GLY A 157 10.43 1.48 -4.68
N THR A 158 11.65 1.83 -4.29
CA THR A 158 11.91 2.73 -3.16
C THR A 158 11.80 4.23 -3.48
N ILE A 159 11.81 4.60 -4.77
CA ILE A 159 11.85 5.99 -5.29
C ILE A 159 13.12 6.77 -4.84
N ASN A 160 14.04 6.14 -4.13
CA ASN A 160 15.25 6.78 -3.61
C ASN A 160 16.43 6.74 -4.59
N SER A 161 16.48 5.72 -5.44
CA SER A 161 17.58 5.52 -6.38
C SER A 161 17.10 4.94 -7.70
N PHE A 162 17.73 5.37 -8.80
CA PHE A 162 17.41 4.90 -10.14
C PHE A 162 17.76 3.43 -10.34
N GLY A 163 16.82 2.67 -10.92
CA GLY A 163 16.99 1.27 -11.31
C GLY A 163 17.37 1.15 -12.80
N VAL A 164 18.39 0.36 -13.10
CA VAL A 164 18.96 0.26 -14.46
C VAL A 164 18.14 -0.63 -15.42
N LYS A 165 17.16 -1.41 -14.92
CA LYS A 165 16.39 -2.33 -15.76
C LYS A 165 15.38 -1.57 -16.61
N GLY A 166 15.40 -1.85 -17.93
CA GLY A 166 14.41 -1.35 -18.88
C GLY A 166 12.98 -1.68 -18.45
N LEU A 167 12.06 -0.76 -18.74
CA LEU A 167 10.64 -0.89 -18.40
C LEU A 167 9.87 -1.41 -19.63
N ASP A 168 9.26 -2.59 -19.49
CA ASP A 168 8.23 -3.06 -20.42
C ASP A 168 6.87 -2.52 -19.94
N VAL A 169 6.48 -1.38 -20.53
CA VAL A 169 5.25 -0.69 -20.14
C VAL A 169 4.00 -1.49 -20.50
N GLU A 170 3.95 -2.11 -21.67
CA GLU A 170 2.77 -2.85 -22.09
C GLU A 170 2.44 -4.00 -21.15
N ARG A 171 3.47 -4.69 -20.67
CA ARG A 171 3.30 -5.76 -19.68
C ARG A 171 2.68 -5.25 -18.38
N PHE A 172 3.06 -4.07 -17.94
CA PHE A 172 2.58 -3.51 -16.67
C PHE A 172 1.20 -2.90 -16.79
N LEU A 173 0.88 -2.28 -17.92
CA LEU A 173 -0.42 -1.71 -18.16
C LEU A 173 -1.55 -2.77 -18.12
N LYS A 174 -1.24 -4.00 -18.48
CA LYS A 174 -2.17 -5.15 -18.38
C LYS A 174 -2.58 -5.49 -16.93
N LEU A 175 -1.83 -5.00 -15.93
CA LEU A 175 -2.16 -5.21 -14.52
C LEU A 175 -3.25 -4.25 -14.00
N PHE A 176 -3.48 -3.10 -14.65
CA PHE A 176 -4.43 -2.10 -14.16
C PHE A 176 -5.90 -2.55 -14.21
N PRO A 177 -6.41 -3.16 -15.31
CA PRO A 177 -7.82 -3.56 -15.37
C PRO A 177 -8.27 -4.50 -14.25
N PRO A 178 -7.53 -5.58 -13.91
CA PRO A 178 -7.93 -6.44 -12.79
C PRO A 178 -7.82 -5.74 -11.43
N VAL A 179 -6.89 -4.79 -11.26
CA VAL A 179 -6.79 -3.99 -10.03
C VAL A 179 -7.95 -3.01 -9.94
N SER A 180 -8.28 -2.29 -11.01
CA SER A 180 -9.43 -1.38 -11.09
C SER A 180 -10.73 -2.12 -10.74
N ALA A 181 -10.97 -3.28 -11.34
CA ALA A 181 -12.13 -4.12 -11.06
C ALA A 181 -12.20 -4.54 -9.59
N ARG A 182 -11.05 -4.95 -8.98
CA ARG A 182 -10.99 -5.34 -7.57
C ARG A 182 -11.25 -4.19 -6.61
N LEU A 183 -10.85 -2.97 -6.99
CA LEU A 183 -10.99 -1.77 -6.14
C LEU A 183 -12.34 -1.08 -6.28
N LYS A 184 -13.22 -1.48 -7.19
CA LYS A 184 -14.47 -0.79 -7.54
C LYS A 184 -15.26 -0.34 -6.31
N ASP A 185 -15.48 -1.25 -5.36
CA ASP A 185 -16.28 -1.02 -4.15
C ASP A 185 -15.40 -0.83 -2.88
N VAL A 186 -14.10 -0.59 -3.05
CA VAL A 186 -13.14 -0.43 -1.95
C VAL A 186 -12.94 1.06 -1.66
N PRO A 187 -13.33 1.58 -0.49
CA PRO A 187 -12.91 2.90 -0.03
C PRO A 187 -11.39 2.99 0.06
N LEU A 188 -10.84 4.06 -0.51
CA LEU A 188 -9.42 4.40 -0.46
C LEU A 188 -9.26 5.60 0.48
N GLU A 189 -8.54 5.42 1.57
CA GLU A 189 -8.39 6.42 2.63
C GLU A 189 -6.92 6.89 2.69
N ASN A 190 -6.72 8.17 3.03
CA ASN A 190 -5.40 8.74 3.31
C ASN A 190 -5.37 9.28 4.73
N LYS A 191 -5.42 8.38 5.70
CA LYS A 191 -5.52 8.73 7.12
C LYS A 191 -4.34 8.19 7.92
N ASN A 192 -4.14 8.74 9.11
CA ASN A 192 -3.27 8.12 10.10
C ASN A 192 -3.80 6.71 10.45
N ALA A 193 -2.96 5.69 10.29
CA ALA A 193 -3.34 4.30 10.51
C ALA A 193 -3.88 4.03 11.92
N LEU A 194 -3.32 4.67 12.97
CA LEU A 194 -3.78 4.49 14.34
C LEU A 194 -5.17 5.09 14.58
N GLN A 195 -5.50 6.14 13.87
CA GLN A 195 -6.84 6.73 13.87
C GLN A 195 -7.82 5.81 13.15
N LEU A 196 -7.49 5.36 11.93
CA LEU A 196 -8.33 4.46 11.15
C LEU A 196 -8.65 3.16 11.91
N ILE A 197 -7.66 2.55 12.58
CA ILE A 197 -7.85 1.35 13.40
C ILE A 197 -8.93 1.57 14.47
N ARG A 198 -8.94 2.74 15.14
CA ARG A 198 -9.94 3.05 16.14
C ARG A 198 -11.34 3.27 15.56
N GLU A 199 -11.40 3.96 14.41
CA GLU A 199 -12.66 4.26 13.70
C GLU A 199 -13.33 3.00 13.14
N ARG A 200 -12.54 1.99 12.77
CA ARG A 200 -13.00 0.78 12.09
C ARG A 200 -13.08 -0.45 12.98
N ASP A 201 -12.79 -0.30 14.27
CA ASP A 201 -12.87 -1.39 15.23
C ASP A 201 -14.32 -1.80 15.50
N LYS A 202 -14.67 -3.03 15.15
CA LYS A 202 -15.98 -3.63 15.43
C LYS A 202 -15.93 -5.16 15.35
N LYS A 203 -16.90 -5.80 15.99
CA LYS A 203 -17.09 -7.25 15.92
C LYS A 203 -17.30 -7.73 14.50
N GLY A 204 -16.63 -8.82 14.11
CA GLY A 204 -16.67 -9.37 12.75
C GLY A 204 -15.75 -8.66 11.74
N SER A 205 -15.02 -7.61 12.18
CA SER A 205 -13.99 -6.93 11.40
C SER A 205 -12.64 -7.63 11.52
N LEU A 206 -11.85 -7.56 10.47
CA LEU A 206 -10.43 -7.96 10.49
C LEU A 206 -9.55 -6.77 10.09
N ILE A 207 -8.55 -6.50 10.89
CA ILE A 207 -7.51 -5.51 10.62
C ILE A 207 -6.23 -6.25 10.25
N TYR A 208 -5.78 -6.11 9.00
CA TYR A 208 -4.47 -6.58 8.57
C TYR A 208 -3.48 -5.41 8.60
N ALA A 209 -2.47 -5.47 9.46
CA ALA A 209 -1.49 -4.41 9.62
C ALA A 209 -0.08 -4.88 9.24
N ASP A 210 0.53 -4.20 8.27
CA ASP A 210 1.90 -4.39 7.80
C ASP A 210 2.67 -3.06 7.94
N PRO A 211 2.96 -2.62 9.18
CA PRO A 211 3.61 -1.35 9.41
C PRO A 211 5.07 -1.37 8.96
N PRO A 212 5.72 -0.20 8.77
CA PRO A 212 7.17 -0.14 8.58
C PRO A 212 7.90 -0.91 9.69
N TYR A 213 8.82 -1.82 9.32
CA TYR A 213 9.48 -2.71 10.26
C TYR A 213 10.54 -2.01 11.10
N VAL A 214 10.75 -2.51 12.32
CA VAL A 214 11.85 -2.09 13.18
C VAL A 214 13.18 -2.27 12.44
N LYS A 215 13.99 -1.20 12.30
CA LYS A 215 15.26 -1.10 11.56
C LYS A 215 15.15 -0.81 10.04
N THR A 216 13.97 -0.93 9.42
CA THR A 216 13.81 -0.66 7.97
C THR A 216 12.99 0.59 7.69
N GLU A 217 12.61 1.32 8.72
CA GLU A 217 11.73 2.49 8.65
C GLU A 217 12.23 3.56 7.69
N ARG A 218 13.56 3.75 7.60
CA ARG A 218 14.20 4.74 6.72
C ARG A 218 13.95 4.48 5.22
N LEU A 219 13.50 3.28 4.88
CA LEU A 219 13.21 2.91 3.50
C LEU A 219 11.84 3.43 3.02
N TYR A 220 10.99 3.85 3.95
CA TYR A 220 9.65 4.34 3.63
C TYR A 220 9.62 5.87 3.56
N ARG A 221 9.04 6.40 2.50
CA ARG A 221 8.96 7.83 2.20
C ARG A 221 8.29 8.66 3.31
N VAL A 222 7.30 8.08 3.97
CA VAL A 222 6.51 8.71 5.04
C VAL A 222 7.03 8.42 6.45
N ALA A 223 8.16 7.73 6.58
CA ALA A 223 8.70 7.30 7.87
C ALA A 223 8.92 8.47 8.84
N GLY A 224 9.39 9.63 8.37
CA GLY A 224 9.56 10.83 9.17
C GLY A 224 8.27 11.35 9.83
N LYS A 225 7.10 11.04 9.24
CA LYS A 225 5.77 11.41 9.78
C LYS A 225 5.32 10.52 10.96
N LEU A 226 5.96 9.38 11.18
CA LEU A 226 5.60 8.42 12.24
C LEU A 226 6.25 8.72 13.60
N GLY A 227 7.24 9.61 13.66
CA GLY A 227 7.95 9.99 14.88
C GLY A 227 9.05 9.00 15.29
N ARG A 228 9.44 8.98 16.58
CA ARG A 228 10.46 8.05 17.09
C ARG A 228 9.94 6.61 17.05
N PHE A 229 10.53 5.75 16.23
CA PHE A 229 10.04 4.46 15.80
C PHE A 229 9.62 3.47 16.90
N ARG A 230 10.42 3.29 17.94
CA ARG A 230 10.02 2.40 19.05
C ARG A 230 8.71 2.87 19.72
N ARG A 231 8.50 4.18 19.83
CA ARG A 231 7.24 4.75 20.36
C ARG A 231 6.07 4.48 19.43
N PHE A 232 6.29 4.51 18.12
CA PHE A 232 5.24 4.18 17.15
C PHE A 232 4.77 2.74 17.32
N HIS A 233 5.67 1.76 17.40
CA HIS A 233 5.32 0.34 17.56
C HIS A 233 4.59 0.08 18.89
N VAL A 234 5.02 0.73 19.99
CA VAL A 234 4.30 0.64 21.26
C VAL A 234 2.90 1.25 21.16
N ARG A 235 2.73 2.41 20.51
CA ARG A 235 1.41 3.02 20.29
C ARG A 235 0.52 2.15 19.39
N LEU A 236 1.09 1.53 18.36
CA LEU A 236 0.35 0.60 17.51
C LEU A 236 -0.14 -0.60 18.32
N TRP A 237 0.73 -1.20 19.12
CA TRP A 237 0.35 -2.27 20.04
C TRP A 237 -0.77 -1.85 20.99
N GLN A 238 -0.65 -0.67 21.63
CA GLN A 238 -1.69 -0.13 22.52
C GLN A 238 -3.04 0.06 21.79
N VAL A 239 -2.99 0.54 20.54
CA VAL A 239 -4.19 0.75 19.75
C VAL A 239 -4.82 -0.57 19.32
N LEU A 240 -4.03 -1.61 19.03
CA LEU A 240 -4.53 -2.92 18.60
C LEU A 240 -4.97 -3.80 19.76
N THR A 241 -4.43 -3.57 20.97
CA THR A 241 -4.80 -4.37 22.15
C THR A 241 -6.22 -4.03 22.64
N GLY A 242 -6.99 -5.05 22.98
CA GLY A 242 -8.36 -4.92 23.50
C GLY A 242 -9.38 -4.48 22.44
N ARG A 243 -9.13 -4.78 21.15
CA ARG A 243 -10.06 -4.53 20.07
C ARG A 243 -11.06 -5.68 19.90
N ASP A 244 -12.25 -5.33 19.39
CA ASP A 244 -13.28 -6.31 19.02
C ASP A 244 -12.97 -6.99 17.70
N SER A 245 -12.19 -6.32 16.85
CA SER A 245 -11.72 -6.83 15.57
C SER A 245 -10.74 -7.98 15.75
N TYR A 246 -10.72 -8.89 14.76
CA TYR A 246 -9.60 -9.76 14.53
C TYR A 246 -8.40 -8.93 14.05
N VAL A 247 -7.21 -9.26 14.50
CA VAL A 247 -5.99 -8.57 14.09
C VAL A 247 -4.98 -9.58 13.57
N VAL A 248 -4.42 -9.29 12.40
CA VAL A 248 -3.28 -9.99 11.81
C VAL A 248 -2.21 -8.96 11.52
N LEU A 249 -1.00 -9.17 12.03
CA LEU A 249 0.15 -8.29 11.85
C LEU A 249 1.30 -9.03 11.17
N SER A 250 1.98 -8.32 10.28
CA SER A 250 3.27 -8.74 9.73
C SER A 250 4.40 -7.93 10.35
N TYR A 251 5.49 -8.61 10.75
CA TYR A 251 6.70 -7.96 11.28
C TYR A 251 7.97 -8.75 10.94
N ASN A 252 9.12 -8.06 10.95
CA ASN A 252 10.40 -8.75 11.01
C ASN A 252 10.59 -9.41 12.38
N ASP A 253 11.21 -10.59 12.38
CA ASP A 253 11.55 -11.28 13.61
C ASP A 253 12.64 -10.53 14.37
N CYS A 254 12.30 -10.03 15.54
CA CYS A 254 13.26 -9.41 16.46
C CYS A 254 12.79 -9.50 17.91
N PRO A 255 13.74 -9.49 18.89
CA PRO A 255 13.41 -9.63 20.31
C PRO A 255 12.42 -8.58 20.83
N PHE A 256 12.50 -7.35 20.30
CA PHE A 256 11.61 -6.27 20.71
C PHE A 256 10.14 -6.58 20.33
N ILE A 257 9.88 -7.03 19.11
CA ILE A 257 8.53 -7.38 18.66
C ILE A 257 8.02 -8.63 19.38
N ARG A 258 8.85 -9.67 19.53
CA ARG A 258 8.46 -10.86 20.28
C ARG A 258 8.04 -10.53 21.74
N LYS A 259 8.79 -9.63 22.41
CA LYS A 259 8.46 -9.17 23.75
C LYS A 259 7.18 -8.33 23.78
N LEU A 260 7.01 -7.43 22.80
CA LEU A 260 5.85 -6.51 22.74
C LEU A 260 4.53 -7.27 22.55
N TYR A 261 4.56 -8.36 21.77
CA TYR A 261 3.39 -9.19 21.44
C TYR A 261 3.41 -10.56 22.13
N GLN A 262 4.08 -10.70 23.29
CA GLN A 262 4.20 -11.97 24.02
C GLN A 262 2.84 -12.57 24.45
N ASP A 263 1.80 -11.73 24.56
CA ASP A 263 0.44 -12.17 24.91
C ASP A 263 -0.41 -12.50 23.66
N TRP A 264 0.22 -12.56 22.46
CA TRP A 264 -0.44 -12.85 21.20
C TRP A 264 0.11 -14.13 20.58
N TYR A 265 -0.64 -14.74 19.66
CA TYR A 265 -0.16 -15.88 18.89
C TYR A 265 0.89 -15.41 17.87
N ILE A 266 2.03 -16.09 17.80
CA ILE A 266 3.11 -15.73 16.90
C ILE A 266 3.44 -16.93 16.01
N LEU A 267 3.32 -16.72 14.70
CA LEU A 267 3.78 -17.64 13.68
C LEU A 267 5.06 -17.07 13.05
N SER A 268 5.96 -17.91 12.61
CA SER A 268 7.18 -17.48 11.91
C SER A 268 7.40 -18.26 10.62
N PHE A 269 8.05 -17.61 9.68
CA PHE A 269 8.57 -18.23 8.47
C PHE A 269 9.85 -17.55 8.02
N GLN A 270 10.65 -18.24 7.23
CA GLN A 270 11.89 -17.72 6.67
C GLN A 270 11.62 -17.16 5.27
N ARG A 271 12.09 -15.96 5.01
CA ARG A 271 11.96 -15.28 3.71
C ARG A 271 13.32 -14.97 3.13
N SER A 272 13.51 -15.22 1.83
CA SER A 272 14.69 -14.76 1.13
C SER A 272 14.80 -13.22 1.18
N ASN A 273 16.00 -12.70 1.44
CA ASN A 273 16.23 -11.26 1.51
C ASN A 273 16.56 -10.69 0.12
N PRO A 274 15.60 -10.05 -0.58
CA PRO A 274 15.83 -9.52 -1.94
C PRO A 274 16.76 -8.31 -1.97
N LEU A 275 17.02 -7.68 -0.82
CA LEU A 275 17.92 -6.52 -0.70
C LEU A 275 19.35 -6.91 -0.32
N SER A 276 19.60 -8.18 0.03
CA SER A 276 20.93 -8.64 0.39
C SER A 276 21.76 -8.98 -0.84
N GLN A 277 22.98 -8.48 -0.90
CA GLN A 277 23.98 -8.90 -1.91
C GLN A 277 24.54 -10.32 -1.64
N LYS A 278 24.30 -10.89 -0.44
CA LYS A 278 24.72 -12.25 -0.11
C LYS A 278 23.68 -13.24 -0.61
N LYS A 279 24.11 -14.12 -1.53
CA LYS A 279 23.31 -15.23 -2.07
C LYS A 279 22.84 -16.14 -0.91
N GLY A 280 21.53 -16.41 -0.82
CA GLY A 280 20.98 -17.28 0.24
C GLY A 280 20.71 -16.58 1.58
N SER A 281 20.87 -15.26 1.71
CA SER A 281 20.49 -14.58 2.95
C SER A 281 18.97 -14.63 3.13
N SER A 282 18.51 -15.09 4.29
CA SER A 282 17.12 -15.10 4.71
C SER A 282 16.93 -14.21 5.94
N PHE A 283 15.73 -13.73 6.15
CA PHE A 283 15.33 -13.10 7.41
C PHE A 283 14.03 -13.71 7.90
N GLY A 284 13.93 -13.83 9.23
CA GLY A 284 12.70 -14.29 9.87
C GLY A 284 11.63 -13.22 9.76
N GLU A 285 10.44 -13.63 9.35
CA GLU A 285 9.24 -12.79 9.35
C GLU A 285 8.21 -13.41 10.29
N LEU A 286 7.49 -12.57 11.02
CA LEU A 286 6.47 -12.97 11.97
C LEU A 286 5.09 -12.60 11.43
N ILE A 287 4.13 -13.50 11.62
CA ILE A 287 2.71 -13.17 11.55
C ILE A 287 2.14 -13.31 12.97
N ILE A 288 1.49 -12.26 13.44
CA ILE A 288 1.05 -12.15 14.83
C ILE A 288 -0.46 -11.93 14.83
N THR A 289 -1.19 -12.70 15.66
CA THR A 289 -2.65 -12.62 15.71
C THR A 289 -3.15 -12.47 17.16
N ASN A 290 -4.25 -11.71 17.37
CA ASN A 290 -4.91 -11.57 18.67
C ASN A 290 -5.94 -12.68 18.95
N TYR A 291 -5.92 -13.73 18.16
CA TYR A 291 -6.81 -14.90 18.27
C TYR A 291 -6.03 -16.16 17.86
N ASP A 292 -6.55 -17.33 18.24
CA ASP A 292 -5.98 -18.61 17.83
C ASP A 292 -6.20 -18.82 16.32
N PRO A 293 -5.12 -18.86 15.49
CA PRO A 293 -5.26 -19.02 14.06
C PRO A 293 -5.48 -20.48 13.61
N ARG A 294 -5.18 -21.46 14.49
CA ARG A 294 -5.18 -22.90 14.15
C ARG A 294 -6.52 -23.40 13.57
N PRO A 295 -7.69 -23.00 14.08
CA PRO A 295 -8.96 -23.43 13.51
C PRO A 295 -9.17 -23.01 12.05
N TYR A 296 -8.49 -21.95 11.59
CA TYR A 296 -8.66 -21.40 10.24
C TYR A 296 -7.64 -21.97 9.26
N MET A 297 -6.45 -22.33 9.73
CA MET A 297 -5.35 -22.87 8.90
C MET A 297 -5.71 -24.20 8.20
N THR A 298 -6.60 -24.98 8.80
CA THR A 298 -7.02 -26.30 8.27
C THR A 298 -8.24 -26.26 7.37
N SER A 299 -9.08 -25.22 7.48
CA SER A 299 -10.38 -25.17 6.79
C SER A 299 -10.33 -24.64 5.37
N GLN A 300 -9.20 -24.04 4.94
CA GLN A 300 -9.06 -23.43 3.63
C GLN A 300 -8.18 -24.21 2.63
N MET A 301 -7.69 -25.40 3.01
CA MET A 301 -7.11 -26.32 2.04
C MET A 301 -8.23 -26.97 1.23
N ASN A 302 -8.56 -26.38 0.10
CA ASN A 302 -9.38 -27.06 -0.90
C ASN A 302 -8.58 -28.24 -1.46
N LEU A 303 -9.26 -29.37 -1.70
CA LEU A 303 -8.69 -30.62 -2.23
C LEU A 303 -7.96 -30.46 -3.58
N PHE A 304 -8.05 -29.30 -4.21
CA PHE A 304 -7.51 -28.96 -5.54
C PHE A 304 -6.45 -27.84 -5.51
N ASP A 305 -6.10 -27.31 -4.33
CA ASP A 305 -5.02 -26.34 -4.24
C ASP A 305 -3.67 -27.07 -4.35
N GLU A 306 -2.85 -26.67 -5.32
CA GLU A 306 -1.46 -27.08 -5.38
C GLU A 306 -0.80 -26.78 -4.02
N PRO A 307 0.08 -27.65 -3.51
CA PRO A 307 0.78 -27.41 -2.25
C PRO A 307 1.43 -26.04 -2.35
N LEU A 308 1.01 -25.12 -1.48
CA LEU A 308 1.63 -23.82 -1.33
C LEU A 308 3.13 -24.08 -1.18
N GLY A 309 3.93 -23.69 -2.17
CA GLY A 309 5.34 -24.06 -2.32
C GLY A 309 6.19 -23.75 -1.08
N GLU A 310 7.48 -23.69 -1.17
CA GLU A 310 8.63 -23.62 -0.22
C GLU A 310 8.46 -22.93 1.16
N TRP A 311 7.30 -22.37 1.52
CA TRP A 311 7.11 -21.55 2.72
C TRP A 311 6.24 -22.28 3.75
N GLU A 312 6.84 -22.75 4.83
CA GLU A 312 6.11 -23.33 5.95
C GLU A 312 5.89 -22.29 7.05
N LEU A 313 4.62 -21.97 7.32
CA LEU A 313 4.23 -21.07 8.40
C LEU A 313 4.12 -21.90 9.70
N LYS A 314 5.02 -21.65 10.65
CA LYS A 314 5.09 -22.39 11.93
C LYS A 314 4.58 -21.56 13.09
N LEU A 315 3.63 -22.11 13.87
CA LEU A 315 3.24 -21.50 15.14
C LEU A 315 4.38 -21.69 16.14
N VAL A 316 5.01 -20.60 16.58
CA VAL A 316 6.20 -20.62 17.43
C VAL A 316 5.93 -20.08 18.84
N HIS A 317 4.77 -19.47 19.07
CA HIS A 317 4.36 -18.98 20.37
C HIS A 317 2.85 -19.04 20.54
N ILE A 318 2.41 -19.63 21.66
CA ILE A 318 1.02 -19.64 22.13
C ILE A 318 1.01 -18.90 23.45
N PRO A 319 0.22 -17.83 23.60
CA PRO A 319 0.20 -17.04 24.83
C PRO A 319 -0.46 -17.82 25.98
N ASN A 320 0.05 -17.66 27.19
CA ASN A 320 -0.58 -18.20 28.40
C ASN A 320 -1.92 -17.50 28.70
N HIS A 321 -1.99 -16.21 28.38
CA HIS A 321 -3.17 -15.37 28.56
C HIS A 321 -3.45 -14.61 27.26
N PRO A 322 -4.21 -15.20 26.31
CA PRO A 322 -4.50 -14.51 25.05
C PRO A 322 -5.26 -13.22 25.30
N PRO A 323 -5.05 -12.19 24.47
CA PRO A 323 -5.71 -10.91 24.64
C PRO A 323 -7.24 -11.11 24.59
N ARG A 324 -7.93 -10.61 25.59
CA ARG A 324 -9.40 -10.61 25.60
C ARG A 324 -9.87 -9.63 24.54
N ARG A 325 -10.51 -10.13 23.51
CA ARG A 325 -11.39 -9.27 22.71
C ARG A 325 -12.57 -8.89 23.61
N LYS A 326 -13.02 -7.66 23.54
CA LYS A 326 -14.23 -7.27 24.27
C LYS A 326 -15.39 -8.09 23.71
N THR A 327 -15.66 -9.23 24.33
CA THR A 327 -16.91 -9.95 24.06
C THR A 327 -18.01 -9.11 24.69
N ALA A 328 -18.97 -8.67 23.86
CA ALA A 328 -20.21 -8.11 24.37
C ALA A 328 -20.93 -9.15 25.21
#